data_c3cdc78f12766279f9b193ca5e3e4870
#
_entry.id   c3cdc78f12766279f9b193ca5e3e4870
#
_cell.length_a   1.000
_cell.length_b   1.000
_cell.length_c   1.000
_cell.angle_alpha   90.00
_cell.angle_beta   90.00
_cell.angle_gamma   90.00
#
_symmetry.space_group_name_H-M   'P 1'
#
loop_
_entity.id
_entity.type
_entity.pdbx_description
1 polymer ?
#
loop_
_entity_poly.entity_id
_entity_poly.type
_entity_poly.pdbx_seq_one_letter_code
_entity_poly.pdbx_strand_id
1 'polypeptide(L)'
;MQNKTIVAFGEIMLRLTPPDSILNSTQFSACYGGSESNVLVALSCLGNSTRYLTKLPGNDLGRSAVMHLQKYGVDCSRIIMDGSNMGMYFLETGFATRQTKVIYARKQAEVTTLKAGDIDYDRVFEDCA
;
A
#
# COMPACT_ATOMS: atom_id res chain seq x y z
N MET A 1 9.77 27.27 9.08
CA MET A 1 9.76 25.94 9.74
C MET A 1 10.10 24.91 8.66
N GLN A 2 11.13 24.11 8.86
CA GLN A 2 11.34 22.95 7.99
C GLN A 2 10.15 22.01 8.17
N ASN A 3 9.43 21.72 7.08
CA ASN A 3 8.41 20.69 7.11
C ASN A 3 9.10 19.34 7.32
N LYS A 4 8.93 18.80 8.50
CA LYS A 4 9.45 17.48 8.84
C LYS A 4 8.67 16.40 8.11
N THR A 5 9.37 15.42 7.56
CA THR A 5 8.74 14.32 6.82
C THR A 5 8.16 13.29 7.79
N ILE A 6 6.94 12.88 7.53
CA ILE A 6 6.26 11.80 8.26
C ILE A 6 6.51 10.50 7.50
N VAL A 7 7.13 9.53 8.17
CA VAL A 7 7.42 8.20 7.60
C VAL A 7 6.45 7.17 8.15
N ALA A 8 5.92 6.31 7.30
CA ALA A 8 5.22 5.12 7.72
C ALA A 8 5.83 3.88 7.06
N PHE A 9 5.85 2.79 7.82
CA PHE A 9 6.21 1.46 7.35
C PHE A 9 4.97 0.57 7.39
N GLY A 10 4.72 -0.16 6.32
CA GLY A 10 3.59 -1.07 6.26
C GLY A 10 3.44 -1.79 4.94
N GLU A 11 2.28 -2.37 4.73
CA GLU A 11 1.93 -3.07 3.51
C GLU A 11 0.85 -2.31 2.73
N ILE A 12 1.10 -2.09 1.45
CA ILE A 12 0.09 -1.68 0.48
C ILE A 12 -0.28 -2.90 -0.36
N MET A 13 -1.58 -3.14 -0.50
CA MET A 13 -2.13 -4.31 -1.18
C MET A 13 -3.01 -3.90 -2.35
N LEU A 14 -3.11 -4.79 -3.33
CA LEU A 14 -4.13 -4.68 -4.37
C LEU A 14 -5.47 -5.13 -3.80
N ARG A 15 -6.44 -4.22 -3.76
CA ARG A 15 -7.82 -4.50 -3.36
C ARG A 15 -8.66 -4.82 -4.59
N LEU A 16 -9.33 -5.96 -4.55
CA LEU A 16 -10.25 -6.42 -5.59
C LEU A 16 -11.68 -6.44 -5.03
N THR A 17 -12.56 -5.66 -5.65
CA THR A 17 -13.96 -5.50 -5.20
C THR A 17 -14.90 -5.96 -6.32
N PRO A 18 -15.73 -6.99 -6.08
CA PRO A 18 -16.73 -7.43 -7.05
C PRO A 18 -17.93 -6.47 -7.08
N PRO A 19 -18.66 -6.39 -8.18
CA PRO A 19 -19.90 -5.61 -8.25
C PRO A 19 -21.03 -6.18 -7.38
N ASP A 20 -21.01 -7.48 -7.11
CA ASP A 20 -21.98 -8.19 -6.27
C ASP A 20 -21.25 -9.10 -5.27
N SER A 21 -21.23 -10.40 -5.48
CA SER A 21 -20.55 -11.34 -4.60
C SER A 21 -19.27 -11.88 -5.22
N ILE A 22 -18.32 -12.26 -4.37
CA ILE A 22 -17.08 -12.92 -4.83
C ILE A 22 -17.41 -14.22 -5.57
N LEU A 23 -18.40 -14.98 -5.06
CA LEU A 23 -18.76 -16.26 -5.64
C LEU A 23 -19.30 -16.19 -7.08
N ASN A 24 -20.02 -15.13 -7.41
CA ASN A 24 -20.73 -15.02 -8.69
C ASN A 24 -20.10 -14.00 -9.65
N SER A 25 -19.07 -13.28 -9.24
CA SER A 25 -18.48 -12.24 -10.07
C SER A 25 -17.32 -12.78 -10.89
N THR A 26 -17.25 -12.34 -12.13
CA THR A 26 -16.15 -12.61 -13.07
C THR A 26 -15.31 -11.36 -13.36
N GLN A 27 -15.74 -10.21 -12.84
CA GLN A 27 -15.03 -8.94 -12.95
C GLN A 27 -14.89 -8.31 -11.57
N PHE A 28 -13.76 -7.63 -11.36
CA PHE A 28 -13.44 -6.96 -10.10
C PHE A 28 -12.85 -5.59 -10.39
N SER A 29 -13.29 -4.58 -9.63
CA SER A 29 -12.61 -3.29 -9.60
C SER A 29 -11.35 -3.41 -8.77
N ALA A 30 -10.24 -2.93 -9.31
CA ALA A 30 -8.94 -2.95 -8.65
C ALA A 30 -8.54 -1.56 -8.15
N CYS A 31 -8.10 -1.47 -6.91
CA CYS A 31 -7.43 -0.28 -6.39
C CYS A 31 -6.40 -0.71 -5.33
N TYR A 32 -5.63 0.25 -4.83
CA TYR A 32 -4.63 -0.02 -3.80
C TYR A 32 -5.11 0.49 -2.44
N GLY A 33 -4.77 -0.24 -1.39
CA GLY A 33 -5.11 0.13 -0.03
C GLY A 33 -4.22 -0.56 1.00
N GLY A 34 -4.13 0.06 2.15
CA GLY A 34 -3.40 -0.40 3.31
C GLY A 34 -3.50 0.67 4.39
N SER A 35 -3.47 0.26 5.66
CA SER A 35 -3.68 1.19 6.77
C SER A 35 -2.70 2.36 6.74
N GLU A 36 -1.41 2.07 6.67
CA GLU A 36 -0.34 3.06 6.72
C GLU A 36 -0.31 3.91 5.44
N SER A 37 -0.49 3.28 4.28
CA SER A 37 -0.53 3.99 3.00
C SER A 37 -1.72 4.95 2.91
N ASN A 38 -2.89 4.55 3.41
CA ASN A 38 -4.07 5.41 3.45
C ASN A 38 -3.84 6.64 4.35
N VAL A 39 -3.17 6.45 5.51
CA VAL A 39 -2.81 7.56 6.40
C VAL A 39 -1.86 8.54 5.70
N LEU A 40 -0.82 8.03 5.03
CA LEU A 40 0.14 8.90 4.32
C LEU A 40 -0.52 9.66 3.18
N VAL A 41 -1.41 9.03 2.42
CA VAL A 41 -2.17 9.70 1.36
C VAL A 41 -3.02 10.84 1.96
N ALA A 42 -3.73 10.57 3.06
CA ALA A 42 -4.52 11.60 3.73
C ALA A 42 -3.65 12.76 4.23
N LEU A 43 -2.52 12.47 4.88
CA LEU A 43 -1.59 13.49 5.36
C LEU A 43 -0.96 14.31 4.22
N SER A 44 -0.60 13.66 3.11
CA SER A 44 -0.13 14.35 1.91
C SER A 44 -1.18 15.31 1.36
N CYS A 45 -2.43 14.87 1.26
CA CYS A 45 -3.54 15.72 0.81
C CYS A 45 -3.79 16.93 1.73
N LEU A 46 -3.40 16.81 3.01
CA LEU A 46 -3.44 17.90 3.99
C LEU A 46 -2.19 18.78 3.98
N GLY A 47 -1.29 18.59 3.01
CA GLY A 47 -0.11 19.43 2.82
C GLY A 47 1.12 19.02 3.63
N ASN A 48 1.14 17.84 4.22
CA ASN A 48 2.31 17.32 4.92
C ASN A 48 3.28 16.64 3.97
N SER A 49 4.57 16.70 4.28
CA SER A 49 5.59 15.86 3.64
C SER A 49 5.49 14.44 4.19
N THR A 50 5.35 13.46 3.32
CA THR A 50 5.18 12.05 3.70
C THR A 50 6.09 11.14 2.91
N ARG A 51 6.57 10.06 3.53
CA ARG A 51 7.42 9.04 2.92
C ARG A 51 6.94 7.64 3.31
N TYR A 52 6.85 6.76 2.32
CA TYR A 52 6.43 5.38 2.56
C TYR A 52 7.62 4.43 2.46
N LEU A 53 7.76 3.59 3.50
CA LEU A 53 8.73 2.50 3.55
C LEU A 53 7.99 1.18 3.43
N THR A 54 8.29 0.42 2.39
CA THR A 54 7.74 -0.92 2.16
C THR A 54 8.59 -1.65 1.13
N LYS A 55 8.26 -2.91 0.87
CA LYS A 55 8.79 -3.67 -0.24
C LYS A 55 7.65 -4.12 -1.15
N LEU A 56 7.81 -3.90 -2.43
CA LEU A 56 6.84 -4.22 -3.48
C LEU A 56 7.51 -5.08 -4.56
N PRO A 57 6.73 -5.88 -5.30
CA PRO A 57 7.28 -6.65 -6.41
C PRO A 57 7.86 -5.74 -7.50
N GLY A 58 8.96 -6.18 -8.13
CA GLY A 58 9.63 -5.46 -9.21
C GLY A 58 8.94 -5.61 -10.57
N ASN A 59 7.63 -5.58 -10.61
CA ASN A 59 6.81 -5.73 -11.81
C ASN A 59 5.76 -4.62 -11.93
N ASP A 60 4.86 -4.73 -12.90
CA ASP A 60 3.85 -3.71 -13.17
C ASP A 60 2.86 -3.50 -12.01
N LEU A 61 2.58 -4.53 -11.20
CA LEU A 61 1.73 -4.37 -10.02
C LEU A 61 2.41 -3.48 -8.98
N GLY A 62 3.68 -3.71 -8.69
CA GLY A 62 4.45 -2.87 -7.78
C GLY A 62 4.60 -1.43 -8.30
N ARG A 63 4.91 -1.28 -9.59
CA ARG A 63 4.99 0.06 -10.22
C ARG A 63 3.66 0.80 -10.18
N SER A 64 2.55 0.11 -10.40
CA SER A 64 1.21 0.70 -10.32
C SER A 64 0.88 1.17 -8.89
N ALA A 65 1.27 0.41 -7.87
CA ALA A 65 1.12 0.83 -6.48
C ALA A 65 1.93 2.10 -6.16
N VAL A 66 3.18 2.17 -6.65
CA VAL A 66 4.02 3.38 -6.51
C VAL A 66 3.37 4.58 -7.20
N MET A 67 2.87 4.42 -8.43
CA MET A 67 2.17 5.48 -9.16
C MET A 67 0.93 5.97 -8.40
N HIS A 68 0.18 5.06 -7.80
CA HIS A 68 -0.97 5.41 -6.96
C HIS A 68 -0.56 6.33 -5.79
N LEU A 69 0.51 5.99 -5.08
CA LEU A 69 1.02 6.79 -3.97
C LEU A 69 1.57 8.15 -4.44
N GLN A 70 2.35 8.16 -5.52
CA GLN A 70 2.94 9.37 -6.10
C GLN A 70 1.87 10.35 -6.59
N LYS A 71 0.74 9.87 -7.08
CA LYS A 71 -0.40 10.71 -7.49
C LYS A 71 -0.88 11.62 -6.36
N TYR A 72 -0.74 11.18 -5.12
CA TYR A 72 -1.13 11.95 -3.93
C TYR A 72 0.05 12.64 -3.24
N GLY A 73 1.24 12.62 -3.85
CA GLY A 73 2.41 13.33 -3.33
C GLY A 73 3.20 12.59 -2.25
N VAL A 74 2.97 11.29 -2.07
CA VAL A 74 3.77 10.47 -1.14
C VAL A 74 5.14 10.20 -1.74
N ASP A 75 6.21 10.45 -0.98
CA ASP A 75 7.58 10.11 -1.36
C ASP A 75 7.78 8.59 -1.31
N CYS A 76 8.01 7.99 -2.48
CA CYS A 76 8.25 6.56 -2.68
C CYS A 76 9.73 6.22 -2.89
N SER A 77 10.65 7.16 -2.70
CA SER A 77 12.09 6.98 -2.98
C SER A 77 12.75 5.89 -2.15
N ARG A 78 12.13 5.48 -1.05
CA ARG A 78 12.64 4.45 -0.14
C ARG A 78 11.90 3.12 -0.22
N ILE A 79 10.99 2.98 -1.17
CA ILE A 79 10.34 1.69 -1.46
C ILE A 79 11.34 0.77 -2.13
N ILE A 80 11.46 -0.44 -1.61
CA ILE A 80 12.31 -1.49 -2.20
C ILE A 80 11.46 -2.24 -3.22
N MET A 81 11.94 -2.28 -4.47
CA MET A 81 11.28 -2.95 -5.59
C MET A 81 12.04 -4.21 -5.96
N ASP A 82 11.54 -5.37 -5.52
CA ASP A 82 12.17 -6.66 -5.77
C ASP A 82 11.17 -7.80 -5.62
N GLY A 83 11.40 -8.92 -6.32
CA GLY A 83 10.53 -10.08 -6.30
C GLY A 83 9.29 -9.94 -7.20
N SER A 84 8.32 -10.82 -7.01
CA SER A 84 7.18 -10.97 -7.92
C SER A 84 5.80 -10.95 -7.26
N ASN A 85 5.73 -11.03 -5.93
CA ASN A 85 4.48 -11.27 -5.22
C ASN A 85 3.87 -10.00 -4.63
N MET A 86 2.68 -9.63 -5.11
CA MET A 86 1.85 -8.56 -4.57
C MET A 86 0.86 -9.11 -3.57
N GLY A 87 0.80 -8.50 -2.38
CA GLY A 87 -0.27 -8.78 -1.44
C GLY A 87 -1.61 -8.30 -1.99
N MET A 88 -2.64 -9.12 -1.81
CA MET A 88 -3.99 -8.82 -2.31
C MET A 88 -5.03 -9.08 -1.22
N TYR A 89 -6.16 -8.40 -1.34
CA TYR A 89 -7.36 -8.76 -0.61
C TYR A 89 -8.60 -8.52 -1.45
N PHE A 90 -9.61 -9.34 -1.18
CA PHE A 90 -10.91 -9.25 -1.81
C PHE A 90 -11.87 -8.62 -0.82
N LEU A 91 -12.58 -7.58 -1.23
CA LEU A 91 -13.54 -6.86 -0.40
C LEU A 91 -14.92 -6.96 -1.03
N GLU A 92 -15.80 -7.75 -0.43
CA GLU A 92 -17.22 -7.79 -0.76
C GLU A 92 -17.99 -6.89 0.18
N THR A 93 -18.53 -5.80 -0.35
CA THR A 93 -19.27 -4.83 0.45
C THR A 93 -20.56 -5.42 0.96
N GLY A 94 -20.83 -5.28 2.26
CA GLY A 94 -22.08 -5.68 2.87
C GLY A 94 -23.24 -4.79 2.43
N PHE A 95 -24.45 -5.38 2.42
CA PHE A 95 -25.67 -4.65 2.14
C PHE A 95 -26.80 -5.14 3.04
N ALA A 96 -27.54 -4.24 3.63
CA ALA A 96 -28.61 -4.52 4.60
C ALA A 96 -28.10 -5.40 5.76
N THR A 97 -28.63 -6.62 5.90
CA THR A 97 -28.20 -7.59 6.94
C THR A 97 -26.96 -8.38 6.59
N ARG A 98 -26.48 -8.29 5.34
CA ARG A 98 -25.26 -8.99 4.87
C ARG A 98 -24.02 -8.23 5.30
N GLN A 99 -23.15 -8.88 6.05
CA GLN A 99 -21.90 -8.28 6.51
C GLN A 99 -20.89 -8.13 5.38
N THR A 100 -20.01 -7.13 5.50
CA THR A 100 -18.84 -6.99 4.65
C THR A 100 -17.89 -8.18 4.85
N LYS A 101 -17.43 -8.76 3.74
CA LYS A 101 -16.51 -9.89 3.74
C LYS A 101 -15.16 -9.46 3.20
N VAL A 102 -14.09 -9.83 3.89
CA VAL A 102 -12.71 -9.60 3.45
C VAL A 102 -11.98 -10.93 3.40
N ILE A 103 -11.32 -11.20 2.27
CA ILE A 103 -10.46 -12.37 2.10
C ILE A 103 -9.07 -11.90 1.74
N TYR A 104 -8.06 -12.26 2.55
CA TYR A 104 -6.66 -11.89 2.32
C TYR A 104 -5.90 -12.99 1.56
N ALA A 105 -5.10 -12.56 0.57
CA ALA A 105 -4.15 -13.37 -0.16
C ALA A 105 -2.78 -12.66 -0.12
N ARG A 106 -2.11 -12.68 1.05
CA ARG A 106 -0.94 -11.84 1.35
C ARG A 106 0.23 -12.57 2.00
N LYS A 107 0.13 -13.87 2.24
CA LYS A 107 1.17 -14.63 2.96
C LYS A 107 2.55 -14.58 2.30
N GLN A 108 2.58 -14.44 0.97
CA GLN A 108 3.81 -14.40 0.17
C GLN A 108 4.12 -12.99 -0.37
N ALA A 109 3.45 -11.96 0.13
CA ALA A 109 3.74 -10.58 -0.28
C ALA A 109 5.21 -10.22 0.01
N GLU A 110 5.84 -9.47 -0.90
CA GLU A 110 7.27 -9.17 -0.79
C GLU A 110 7.65 -8.43 0.49
N VAL A 111 6.76 -7.63 1.06
CA VAL A 111 7.00 -6.95 2.33
C VAL A 111 7.34 -7.92 3.47
N THR A 112 6.85 -9.16 3.42
CA THR A 112 7.13 -10.19 4.43
C THR A 112 8.56 -10.71 4.37
N THR A 113 9.29 -10.45 3.30
CA THR A 113 10.69 -10.84 3.12
C THR A 113 11.67 -9.78 3.59
N LEU A 114 11.20 -8.59 3.99
CA LEU A 114 12.04 -7.51 4.50
C LEU A 114 12.77 -7.91 5.78
N LYS A 115 14.06 -7.58 5.81
CA LYS A 115 14.93 -7.74 6.98
C LYS A 115 15.46 -6.37 7.39
N ALA A 116 15.81 -6.21 8.65
CA ALA A 116 16.36 -4.95 9.16
C ALA A 116 17.58 -4.47 8.36
N GLY A 117 18.43 -5.38 7.91
CA GLY A 117 19.63 -5.06 7.11
C GLY A 117 19.33 -4.56 5.69
N ASP A 118 18.11 -4.71 5.20
CA ASP A 118 17.72 -4.23 3.87
C ASP A 118 17.39 -2.74 3.85
N ILE A 119 17.29 -2.12 5.05
CA ILE A 119 16.80 -0.75 5.21
C ILE A 119 17.96 0.15 5.61
N ASP A 120 18.20 1.21 4.83
CA ASP A 120 19.09 2.30 5.17
C ASP A 120 18.32 3.33 6.02
N TYR A 121 18.35 3.12 7.34
CA TYR A 121 17.59 3.93 8.28
C TYR A 121 18.02 5.41 8.28
N ASP A 122 19.31 5.69 8.10
CA ASP A 122 19.81 7.06 8.06
C ASP A 122 19.16 7.84 6.91
N ARG A 123 19.07 7.22 5.75
CA ARG A 123 18.40 7.82 4.59
C ARG A 123 16.87 7.87 4.74
N VAL A 124 16.28 6.86 5.37
CA VAL A 124 14.82 6.83 5.58
C VAL A 124 14.39 8.01 6.45
N PHE A 125 15.17 8.34 7.47
CA PHE A 125 14.83 9.35 8.49
C PHE A 125 15.61 10.67 8.35
N GLU A 126 16.31 10.89 7.25
CA GLU A 126 17.22 12.03 7.04
C GLU A 126 16.60 13.41 7.35
N ASP A 127 15.31 13.58 7.05
CA ASP A 127 14.56 14.83 7.21
C ASP A 127 13.30 14.67 8.09
N CYS A 128 13.32 13.67 8.96
CA CYS A 128 12.17 13.34 9.81
C CYS A 128 12.16 14.12 11.13
N ALA A 129 11.01 14.03 11.78
CA ALA A 129 10.76 14.72 13.04
C ALA A 129 11.47 14.07 14.23
#